data_0ecde64365d0f75bad3106654dff1bf2
#
_entry.id   0ecde64365d0f75bad3106654dff1bf2
#
_cell.length_a   1.000
_cell.length_b   1.000
_cell.length_c   1.000
_cell.angle_alpha   90.00
_cell.angle_beta   90.00
_cell.angle_gamma   90.00
#
_symmetry.space_group_name_H-M   'P 1'
#
loop_
_entity.id
_entity.type
_entity.pdbx_description
1 polymer ?
#
loop_
_entity_poly.entity_id
_entity_poly.type
_entity_poly.pdbx_seq_one_letter_code
_entity_poly.pdbx_strand_id
1 'polypeptide(L)'
;MDISVNTNVVESTGSPERYLRYLAEAGFSHVHWCHHWNTDFLYSRHEIAKCAEWLKTYGLKLVDIHGSEGIEKNWSSTDEYRRKSGVELVINRVQMLAEMQGSGSVVMHIPWYRTVTTEEQRKPITACYEALKRSFDELMPVLEKNNVRIAVENTVCDTFETIAGLMEAYPAEYVGLAYDSGHGNVGDRWTFDPPHPGEGPDYLEKWKHRLQALHLHDNDGQGDLHQPPFMGNIDWERLTGIIAGSSYFEPGRDGSVRPVSFEIQIHQTPYWNPDLKASEQPEEKIREFLADAHSRCEKISRMVNAKRT
;
A
#
# COMPACT_ATOMS: atom_id res chain seq x y z
N MET A 1 0.88 -13.90 14.40
CA MET A 1 -0.16 -13.11 13.69
C MET A 1 -0.17 -13.54 12.25
N ASP A 2 -1.32 -13.41 11.59
CA ASP A 2 -1.45 -13.68 10.17
C ASP A 2 -0.60 -12.69 9.34
N ILE A 3 -0.33 -13.07 8.10
CA ILE A 3 0.53 -12.32 7.17
C ILE A 3 -0.24 -12.06 5.88
N SER A 4 -0.22 -10.80 5.44
CA SER A 4 -0.72 -10.36 4.15
C SER A 4 0.44 -10.05 3.20
N VAL A 5 0.24 -10.30 1.92
CA VAL A 5 1.20 -9.92 0.87
C VAL A 5 0.47 -9.39 -0.37
N ASN A 6 1.14 -8.53 -1.12
CA ASN A 6 0.61 -7.96 -2.35
C ASN A 6 0.38 -9.02 -3.43
N THR A 7 -0.60 -8.78 -4.31
CA THR A 7 -0.94 -9.71 -5.41
C THR A 7 -0.04 -9.56 -6.64
N ASN A 8 0.70 -8.46 -6.74
CA ASN A 8 1.58 -8.15 -7.89
C ASN A 8 3.05 -8.53 -7.65
N VAL A 9 3.30 -9.58 -6.89
CA VAL A 9 4.67 -10.07 -6.57
C VAL A 9 5.53 -10.36 -7.80
N VAL A 10 4.91 -10.67 -8.94
CA VAL A 10 5.56 -10.99 -10.21
C VAL A 10 5.04 -10.10 -11.34
N GLU A 11 3.73 -9.92 -11.47
CA GLU A 11 3.07 -9.15 -12.51
C GLU A 11 1.98 -8.27 -11.91
N SER A 12 1.85 -7.04 -12.43
CA SER A 12 0.87 -6.04 -11.94
C SER A 12 -0.41 -5.98 -12.78
N THR A 13 -0.49 -6.71 -13.89
CA THR A 13 -1.64 -6.72 -14.81
C THR A 13 -2.00 -8.14 -15.23
N GLY A 14 -3.14 -8.30 -15.87
CA GLY A 14 -3.63 -9.61 -16.29
C GLY A 14 -4.33 -10.39 -15.17
N SER A 15 -4.33 -11.72 -15.25
CA SER A 15 -4.96 -12.57 -14.23
C SER A 15 -3.97 -12.94 -13.14
N PRO A 16 -4.24 -12.60 -11.86
CA PRO A 16 -3.38 -12.97 -10.74
C PRO A 16 -3.61 -14.42 -10.27
N GLU A 17 -4.56 -15.17 -10.82
CA GLU A 17 -5.00 -16.47 -10.28
C GLU A 17 -3.85 -17.45 -10.01
N ARG A 18 -2.92 -17.57 -10.95
CA ARG A 18 -1.74 -18.43 -10.82
C ARG A 18 -0.92 -18.07 -9.58
N TYR A 19 -0.71 -16.77 -9.36
CA TYR A 19 0.10 -16.27 -8.25
C TYR A 19 -0.64 -16.36 -6.92
N LEU A 20 -1.95 -16.14 -6.89
CA LEU A 20 -2.77 -16.34 -5.70
C LEU A 20 -2.65 -17.78 -5.16
N ARG A 21 -2.64 -18.76 -6.06
CA ARG A 21 -2.39 -20.16 -5.68
C ARG A 21 -1.01 -20.33 -5.03
N TYR A 22 0.04 -19.75 -5.62
CA TYR A 22 1.40 -19.87 -5.09
C TYR A 22 1.55 -19.15 -3.74
N LEU A 23 0.89 -18.02 -3.54
CA LEU A 23 0.86 -17.31 -2.26
C LEU A 23 0.24 -18.18 -1.17
N ALA A 24 -0.91 -18.80 -1.44
CA ALA A 24 -1.56 -19.72 -0.50
C ALA A 24 -0.69 -20.95 -0.18
N GLU A 25 -0.08 -21.57 -1.19
CA GLU A 25 0.82 -22.72 -1.03
C GLU A 25 2.10 -22.37 -0.25
N ALA A 26 2.57 -21.12 -0.31
CA ALA A 26 3.70 -20.62 0.48
C ALA A 26 3.33 -20.32 1.94
N GLY A 27 2.03 -20.30 2.30
CA GLY A 27 1.55 -20.09 3.66
C GLY A 27 0.98 -18.72 3.99
N PHE A 28 0.91 -17.80 3.01
CA PHE A 28 0.22 -16.53 3.21
C PHE A 28 -1.28 -16.75 3.40
N SER A 29 -1.88 -16.06 4.36
CA SER A 29 -3.30 -16.20 4.68
C SER A 29 -4.16 -15.03 4.17
N HIS A 30 -3.51 -13.90 3.87
CA HIS A 30 -4.18 -12.68 3.45
C HIS A 30 -3.45 -12.04 2.27
N VAL A 31 -4.17 -11.21 1.54
CA VAL A 31 -3.61 -10.44 0.42
C VAL A 31 -3.95 -8.97 0.50
N HIS A 32 -3.02 -8.15 0.04
CA HIS A 32 -3.18 -6.78 -0.36
C HIS A 32 -3.32 -6.75 -1.90
N TRP A 33 -4.44 -6.26 -2.42
CA TRP A 33 -4.72 -6.32 -3.85
C TRP A 33 -4.08 -5.17 -4.60
N CYS A 34 -3.00 -5.41 -5.36
CA CYS A 34 -2.27 -4.42 -6.13
C CYS A 34 -2.44 -4.53 -7.65
N HIS A 35 -3.21 -5.49 -8.16
CA HIS A 35 -3.38 -5.62 -9.60
C HIS A 35 -4.05 -4.38 -10.20
N HIS A 36 -3.48 -3.89 -11.32
CA HIS A 36 -3.96 -2.70 -12.05
C HIS A 36 -3.96 -1.40 -11.23
N TRP A 37 -3.11 -1.28 -10.20
CA TRP A 37 -3.06 -0.07 -9.38
C TRP A 37 -2.61 1.18 -10.16
N ASN A 38 -1.72 1.04 -11.14
CA ASN A 38 -1.15 2.13 -11.95
C ASN A 38 -1.75 2.20 -13.36
N THR A 39 -3.01 1.84 -13.52
CA THR A 39 -3.69 1.85 -14.83
C THR A 39 -5.08 2.48 -14.74
N ASP A 40 -5.68 2.79 -15.90
CA ASP A 40 -7.06 3.30 -15.98
C ASP A 40 -8.12 2.18 -15.92
N PHE A 41 -7.76 1.01 -15.38
CA PHE A 41 -8.60 -0.18 -15.38
C PHE A 41 -9.74 -0.07 -14.35
N LEU A 42 -10.97 -0.32 -14.80
CA LEU A 42 -12.17 -0.42 -13.97
C LEU A 42 -12.59 -1.88 -13.86
N TYR A 43 -12.65 -2.41 -12.65
CA TYR A 43 -13.18 -3.74 -12.40
C TYR A 43 -14.69 -3.77 -12.62
N SER A 44 -15.17 -4.60 -13.53
CA SER A 44 -16.58 -4.90 -13.65
C SER A 44 -17.07 -5.75 -12.47
N ARG A 45 -18.39 -5.78 -12.24
CA ARG A 45 -18.97 -6.65 -11.21
C ARG A 45 -18.61 -8.13 -11.40
N HIS A 46 -18.51 -8.58 -12.66
CA HIS A 46 -18.11 -9.95 -12.97
C HIS A 46 -16.67 -10.22 -12.55
N GLU A 47 -15.75 -9.29 -12.81
CA GLU A 47 -14.34 -9.41 -12.41
C GLU A 47 -14.19 -9.37 -10.89
N ILE A 48 -14.91 -8.48 -10.19
CA ILE A 48 -14.92 -8.44 -8.72
C ILE A 48 -15.40 -9.78 -8.15
N ALA A 49 -16.50 -10.32 -8.67
CA ALA A 49 -17.01 -11.63 -8.25
C ALA A 49 -15.99 -12.75 -8.52
N LYS A 50 -15.26 -12.69 -9.65
CA LYS A 50 -14.25 -13.68 -9.99
C LYS A 50 -13.02 -13.55 -9.07
N CYS A 51 -12.59 -12.35 -8.73
CA CYS A 51 -11.54 -12.13 -7.74
C CYS A 51 -11.92 -12.71 -6.37
N ALA A 52 -13.14 -12.48 -5.91
CA ALA A 52 -13.65 -13.06 -4.67
C ALA A 52 -13.70 -14.59 -4.70
N GLU A 53 -14.10 -15.18 -5.85
CA GLU A 53 -14.08 -16.64 -6.06
C GLU A 53 -12.67 -17.21 -5.96
N TRP A 54 -11.66 -16.57 -6.58
CA TRP A 54 -10.27 -17.00 -6.48
C TRP A 54 -9.76 -16.98 -5.04
N LEU A 55 -9.97 -15.86 -4.32
CA LEU A 55 -9.55 -15.77 -2.92
C LEU A 55 -10.19 -16.87 -2.07
N LYS A 56 -11.50 -17.10 -2.25
CA LYS A 56 -12.20 -18.18 -1.56
C LYS A 56 -11.62 -19.57 -1.91
N THR A 57 -11.33 -19.82 -3.19
CA THR A 57 -10.80 -21.10 -3.69
C THR A 57 -9.46 -21.43 -3.05
N TYR A 58 -8.60 -20.43 -2.88
CA TYR A 58 -7.26 -20.62 -2.31
C TYR A 58 -7.21 -20.35 -0.80
N GLY A 59 -8.34 -20.06 -0.15
CA GLY A 59 -8.39 -19.80 1.31
C GLY A 59 -7.73 -18.51 1.73
N LEU A 60 -7.57 -17.55 0.81
CA LEU A 60 -7.00 -16.22 1.05
C LEU A 60 -8.10 -15.24 1.48
N LYS A 61 -7.75 -14.28 2.32
CA LYS A 61 -8.63 -13.17 2.71
C LYS A 61 -8.09 -11.84 2.20
N LEU A 62 -8.98 -10.94 1.80
CA LEU A 62 -8.60 -9.58 1.40
C LEU A 62 -8.41 -8.71 2.64
N VAL A 63 -7.28 -7.99 2.70
CA VAL A 63 -7.06 -6.92 3.68
C VAL A 63 -7.37 -5.59 3.02
N ASP A 64 -6.50 -5.15 2.13
CA ASP A 64 -6.48 -3.84 1.51
C ASP A 64 -6.55 -3.95 -0.01
N ILE A 65 -6.89 -2.84 -0.66
CA ILE A 65 -6.73 -2.69 -2.10
C ILE A 65 -5.84 -1.47 -2.34
N HIS A 66 -4.81 -1.60 -3.16
CA HIS A 66 -4.13 -0.45 -3.73
C HIS A 66 -5.10 0.26 -4.69
N GLY A 67 -5.41 1.50 -4.41
CA GLY A 67 -6.27 2.31 -5.25
C GLY A 67 -5.60 2.62 -6.58
N SER A 68 -6.41 2.94 -7.59
CA SER A 68 -5.86 3.16 -8.91
C SER A 68 -5.36 4.59 -9.07
N GLU A 69 -4.07 4.73 -9.36
CA GLU A 69 -3.50 5.94 -9.93
C GLU A 69 -3.42 5.74 -11.45
N GLY A 70 -4.46 6.20 -12.16
CA GLY A 70 -4.56 6.03 -13.59
C GLY A 70 -3.64 6.98 -14.38
N ILE A 71 -3.30 6.60 -15.60
CA ILE A 71 -2.46 7.40 -16.49
C ILE A 71 -3.21 8.64 -16.99
N GLU A 72 -4.47 8.45 -17.43
CA GLU A 72 -5.36 9.50 -17.91
C GLU A 72 -6.41 9.90 -16.85
N LYS A 73 -6.81 8.96 -16.00
CA LYS A 73 -7.80 9.14 -14.96
C LYS A 73 -7.10 9.33 -13.61
N ASN A 74 -6.85 10.59 -13.25
CA ASN A 74 -6.07 10.92 -12.05
C ASN A 74 -6.89 11.80 -11.11
N TRP A 75 -7.17 11.32 -9.92
CA TRP A 75 -7.99 11.96 -8.90
C TRP A 75 -7.45 13.29 -8.35
N SER A 76 -6.18 13.60 -8.59
CA SER A 76 -5.53 14.86 -8.22
C SER A 76 -5.29 15.80 -9.41
N SER A 77 -5.80 15.46 -10.60
CA SER A 77 -5.61 16.28 -11.80
C SER A 77 -6.26 17.66 -11.67
N THR A 78 -5.57 18.68 -12.18
CA THR A 78 -6.14 20.02 -12.32
C THR A 78 -7.13 20.12 -13.49
N ASP A 79 -7.09 19.18 -14.43
CA ASP A 79 -8.12 18.98 -15.44
C ASP A 79 -9.32 18.26 -14.83
N GLU A 80 -10.46 18.92 -14.80
CA GLU A 80 -11.66 18.45 -14.11
C GLU A 80 -12.24 17.16 -14.72
N TYR A 81 -12.10 16.96 -16.03
CA TYR A 81 -12.51 15.72 -16.69
C TYR A 81 -11.67 14.54 -16.21
N ARG A 82 -10.33 14.70 -16.20
CA ARG A 82 -9.39 13.69 -15.69
C ARG A 82 -9.59 13.43 -14.21
N ARG A 83 -9.80 14.49 -13.44
CA ARG A 83 -10.02 14.38 -11.99
C ARG A 83 -11.26 13.56 -11.67
N LYS A 84 -12.41 13.89 -12.26
CA LYS A 84 -13.65 13.14 -12.05
C LYS A 84 -13.55 11.70 -12.49
N SER A 85 -12.93 11.44 -13.63
CA SER A 85 -12.67 10.07 -14.08
C SER A 85 -11.74 9.31 -13.12
N GLY A 86 -10.78 9.99 -12.49
CA GLY A 86 -9.94 9.45 -11.44
C GLY A 86 -10.71 9.12 -10.16
N VAL A 87 -11.65 9.99 -9.77
CA VAL A 87 -12.56 9.72 -8.64
C VAL A 87 -13.40 8.46 -8.91
N GLU A 88 -13.87 8.23 -10.14
CA GLU A 88 -14.58 6.99 -10.50
C GLU A 88 -13.69 5.75 -10.35
N LEU A 89 -12.40 5.84 -10.66
CA LEU A 89 -11.45 4.75 -10.40
C LEU A 89 -11.36 4.43 -8.89
N VAL A 90 -11.26 5.46 -8.05
CA VAL A 90 -11.22 5.28 -6.60
C VAL A 90 -12.53 4.68 -6.09
N ILE A 91 -13.68 5.18 -6.55
CA ILE A 91 -15.00 4.63 -6.20
C ILE A 91 -15.09 3.14 -6.56
N ASN A 92 -14.57 2.75 -7.71
CA ASN A 92 -14.55 1.35 -8.13
C ASN A 92 -13.76 0.47 -7.15
N ARG A 93 -12.62 0.95 -6.63
CA ARG A 93 -11.83 0.22 -5.63
C ARG A 93 -12.51 0.19 -4.25
N VAL A 94 -13.17 1.28 -3.86
CA VAL A 94 -13.99 1.33 -2.63
C VAL A 94 -15.11 0.29 -2.69
N GLN A 95 -15.83 0.20 -3.81
CA GLN A 95 -16.90 -0.79 -4.01
C GLN A 95 -16.33 -2.22 -4.03
N MET A 96 -15.21 -2.43 -4.72
CA MET A 96 -14.54 -3.74 -4.75
C MET A 96 -14.15 -4.19 -3.34
N LEU A 97 -13.52 -3.33 -2.53
CA LEU A 97 -13.15 -3.65 -1.16
C LEU A 97 -14.38 -4.01 -0.31
N ALA A 98 -15.46 -3.25 -0.45
CA ALA A 98 -16.70 -3.48 0.30
C ALA A 98 -17.37 -4.79 -0.12
N GLU A 99 -17.50 -5.07 -1.42
CA GLU A 99 -18.12 -6.28 -1.95
C GLU A 99 -17.31 -7.54 -1.62
N MET A 100 -15.99 -7.45 -1.64
CA MET A 100 -15.09 -8.56 -1.27
C MET A 100 -14.86 -8.67 0.24
N GLN A 101 -15.51 -7.82 1.06
CA GLN A 101 -15.42 -7.82 2.52
C GLN A 101 -13.98 -7.66 3.07
N GLY A 102 -13.17 -6.85 2.38
CA GLY A 102 -11.82 -6.53 2.86
C GLY A 102 -11.85 -5.83 4.22
N SER A 103 -10.92 -6.17 5.09
CA SER A 103 -10.89 -5.67 6.49
C SER A 103 -10.21 -4.32 6.65
N GLY A 104 -9.45 -3.87 5.66
CA GLY A 104 -8.59 -2.68 5.70
C GLY A 104 -9.12 -1.47 4.92
N SER A 105 -8.25 -0.88 4.11
CA SER A 105 -8.43 0.41 3.45
C SER A 105 -8.22 0.32 1.93
N VAL A 106 -8.63 1.34 1.20
CA VAL A 106 -8.09 1.63 -0.13
C VAL A 106 -6.85 2.50 0.08
N VAL A 107 -5.69 1.98 -0.30
CA VAL A 107 -4.42 2.71 -0.21
C VAL A 107 -4.26 3.58 -1.45
N MET A 108 -3.90 4.83 -1.26
CA MET A 108 -3.80 5.80 -2.35
C MET A 108 -2.52 6.59 -2.26
N HIS A 109 -1.83 6.71 -3.40
CA HIS A 109 -0.81 7.74 -3.55
C HIS A 109 -1.45 9.11 -3.71
N ILE A 110 -0.76 10.12 -3.18
CA ILE A 110 -1.03 11.52 -3.54
C ILE A 110 -0.03 11.94 -4.61
N PRO A 111 -0.28 13.05 -5.33
CA PRO A 111 0.68 13.54 -6.33
C PRO A 111 2.02 13.82 -5.68
N TRP A 112 3.04 13.14 -6.16
CA TRP A 112 4.40 13.30 -5.66
C TRP A 112 5.21 14.23 -6.57
N TYR A 113 6.09 15.01 -5.94
CA TYR A 113 6.90 16.00 -6.63
C TYR A 113 8.35 15.91 -6.16
N ARG A 114 9.24 15.79 -7.09
CA ARG A 114 10.67 15.91 -6.80
C ARG A 114 10.96 17.30 -6.22
N THR A 115 12.00 17.39 -5.42
CA THR A 115 12.42 18.57 -4.66
C THR A 115 11.96 19.92 -5.24
N VAL A 116 11.08 20.60 -4.52
CA VAL A 116 10.57 21.91 -4.89
C VAL A 116 11.38 22.98 -4.14
N THR A 117 12.14 23.75 -4.89
CA THR A 117 13.00 24.81 -4.35
C THR A 117 12.50 26.22 -4.63
N THR A 118 11.56 26.39 -5.58
CA THR A 118 11.06 27.68 -5.99
C THR A 118 9.54 27.78 -5.87
N GLU A 119 9.03 29.00 -5.70
CA GLU A 119 7.59 29.29 -5.69
C GLU A 119 6.89 28.88 -7.00
N GLU A 120 7.58 29.03 -8.14
CA GLU A 120 7.02 28.62 -9.44
C GLU A 120 6.82 27.10 -9.51
N GLN A 121 7.70 26.32 -8.92
CA GLN A 121 7.54 24.86 -8.83
C GLN A 121 6.42 24.48 -7.86
N ARG A 122 6.14 25.28 -6.84
CA ARG A 122 5.06 25.04 -5.86
C ARG A 122 3.66 25.23 -6.41
N LYS A 123 3.46 26.19 -7.32
CA LYS A 123 2.13 26.53 -7.84
C LYS A 123 1.36 25.35 -8.45
N PRO A 124 1.96 24.51 -9.33
CA PRO A 124 1.30 23.33 -9.84
C PRO A 124 0.92 22.34 -8.75
N ILE A 125 1.76 22.16 -7.74
CA ILE A 125 1.54 21.29 -6.59
C ILE A 125 0.33 21.74 -5.79
N THR A 126 0.29 23.03 -5.45
CA THR A 126 -0.85 23.62 -4.73
C THR A 126 -2.16 23.41 -5.50
N ALA A 127 -2.14 23.58 -6.83
CA ALA A 127 -3.32 23.35 -7.66
C ALA A 127 -3.77 21.88 -7.67
N CYS A 128 -2.82 20.93 -7.74
CA CYS A 128 -3.13 19.50 -7.64
C CYS A 128 -3.65 19.15 -6.25
N TYR A 129 -3.09 19.75 -5.20
CA TYR A 129 -3.57 19.53 -3.83
C TYR A 129 -5.00 20.04 -3.62
N GLU A 130 -5.34 21.21 -4.16
CA GLU A 130 -6.72 21.70 -4.13
C GLU A 130 -7.67 20.82 -4.98
N ALA A 131 -7.20 20.28 -6.10
CA ALA A 131 -7.95 19.30 -6.87
C ALA A 131 -8.17 18.01 -6.07
N LEU A 132 -7.15 17.54 -5.36
CA LEU A 132 -7.22 16.37 -4.49
C LEU A 132 -8.25 16.55 -3.36
N LYS A 133 -8.27 17.70 -2.70
CA LYS A 133 -9.29 17.99 -1.67
C LYS A 133 -10.71 17.92 -2.24
N ARG A 134 -10.95 18.48 -3.43
CA ARG A 134 -12.27 18.33 -4.09
C ARG A 134 -12.61 16.87 -4.35
N SER A 135 -11.63 16.04 -4.67
CA SER A 135 -11.84 14.61 -4.86
C SER A 135 -12.18 13.90 -3.56
N PHE A 136 -11.53 14.24 -2.45
CA PHE A 136 -11.90 13.74 -1.13
C PHE A 136 -13.30 14.15 -0.75
N ASP A 137 -13.70 15.43 -0.97
CA ASP A 137 -15.06 15.90 -0.69
C ASP A 137 -16.12 15.10 -1.45
N GLU A 138 -15.86 14.74 -2.72
CA GLU A 138 -16.74 13.88 -3.53
C GLU A 138 -16.73 12.42 -3.05
N LEU A 139 -15.61 11.94 -2.51
CA LEU A 139 -15.46 10.55 -2.04
C LEU A 139 -16.06 10.33 -0.65
N MET A 140 -16.08 11.34 0.23
CA MET A 140 -16.56 11.18 1.62
C MET A 140 -17.92 10.48 1.73
N PRO A 141 -18.98 10.87 0.99
CA PRO A 141 -20.27 10.16 1.05
C PRO A 141 -20.19 8.69 0.58
N VAL A 142 -19.27 8.39 -0.32
CA VAL A 142 -19.05 7.02 -0.82
C VAL A 142 -18.33 6.17 0.23
N LEU A 143 -17.34 6.73 0.92
CA LEU A 143 -16.62 6.09 2.01
C LEU A 143 -17.56 5.76 3.16
N GLU A 144 -18.36 6.74 3.58
CA GLU A 144 -19.39 6.58 4.62
C GLU A 144 -20.39 5.48 4.27
N LYS A 145 -20.98 5.55 3.08
CA LYS A 145 -21.98 4.56 2.61
C LYS A 145 -21.44 3.14 2.59
N ASN A 146 -20.18 2.96 2.20
CA ASN A 146 -19.54 1.64 2.08
C ASN A 146 -18.79 1.24 3.35
N ASN A 147 -18.70 2.13 4.35
CA ASN A 147 -17.86 1.97 5.54
C ASN A 147 -16.44 1.57 5.16
N VAL A 148 -15.84 2.28 4.20
CA VAL A 148 -14.48 2.07 3.70
C VAL A 148 -13.62 3.27 4.07
N ARG A 149 -12.33 3.05 4.25
CA ARG A 149 -11.32 4.07 4.55
C ARG A 149 -10.41 4.27 3.34
N ILE A 150 -9.86 5.48 3.20
CA ILE A 150 -8.69 5.74 2.38
C ILE A 150 -7.48 5.90 3.30
N ALA A 151 -6.43 5.16 3.02
CA ALA A 151 -5.12 5.34 3.65
C ALA A 151 -4.18 5.98 2.64
N VAL A 152 -3.67 7.18 2.97
CA VAL A 152 -2.75 7.93 2.12
C VAL A 152 -1.34 7.44 2.39
N GLU A 153 -0.63 7.07 1.34
CA GLU A 153 0.69 6.45 1.43
C GLU A 153 1.81 7.48 1.34
N ASN A 154 2.85 7.30 2.18
CA ASN A 154 4.10 8.01 2.00
C ASN A 154 4.82 7.45 0.77
N THR A 155 5.22 8.31 -0.14
CA THR A 155 6.06 7.95 -1.28
C THR A 155 7.43 8.61 -1.17
N VAL A 156 8.41 8.15 -1.94
CA VAL A 156 9.79 8.65 -1.90
C VAL A 156 9.94 10.14 -2.22
N CYS A 157 8.89 10.78 -2.69
CA CYS A 157 8.91 12.17 -3.16
C CYS A 157 7.87 13.07 -2.47
N ASP A 158 7.06 12.56 -1.54
CA ASP A 158 6.02 13.33 -0.89
C ASP A 158 6.54 14.17 0.27
N THR A 159 5.91 15.31 0.46
CA THR A 159 6.11 16.05 1.70
C THR A 159 5.12 15.56 2.75
N PHE A 160 5.61 15.29 3.92
CA PHE A 160 4.77 14.92 5.06
C PHE A 160 3.66 15.93 5.34
N GLU A 161 3.92 17.22 5.11
CA GLU A 161 2.93 18.28 5.32
C GLU A 161 1.66 18.08 4.50
N THR A 162 1.78 17.54 3.26
CA THR A 162 0.62 17.25 2.41
C THR A 162 -0.22 16.12 3.00
N ILE A 163 0.40 15.04 3.42
CA ILE A 163 -0.28 13.90 4.06
C ILE A 163 -0.90 14.31 5.39
N ALA A 164 -0.15 15.04 6.22
CA ALA A 164 -0.64 15.56 7.48
C ALA A 164 -1.84 16.48 7.29
N GLY A 165 -1.79 17.39 6.32
CA GLY A 165 -2.89 18.29 6.00
C GLY A 165 -4.17 17.57 5.56
N LEU A 166 -4.05 16.45 4.83
CA LEU A 166 -5.21 15.60 4.51
C LEU A 166 -5.76 14.90 5.74
N MET A 167 -4.89 14.31 6.56
CA MET A 167 -5.32 13.66 7.80
C MET A 167 -5.96 14.62 8.80
N GLU A 168 -5.54 15.89 8.82
CA GLU A 168 -6.14 16.93 9.66
C GLU A 168 -7.47 17.46 9.10
N ALA A 169 -7.61 17.49 7.76
CA ALA A 169 -8.79 18.02 7.10
C ALA A 169 -9.99 17.05 7.12
N TYR A 170 -9.73 15.74 7.21
CA TYR A 170 -10.76 14.70 7.10
C TYR A 170 -10.84 13.80 8.34
N PRO A 171 -12.05 13.23 8.65
CA PRO A 171 -12.25 12.40 9.82
C PRO A 171 -11.32 11.17 9.85
N ALA A 172 -10.74 10.89 11.02
CA ALA A 172 -9.87 9.73 11.25
C ALA A 172 -10.55 8.38 10.95
N GLU A 173 -11.87 8.37 10.97
CA GLU A 173 -12.68 7.21 10.65
C GLU A 173 -12.58 6.81 9.18
N TYR A 174 -12.36 7.79 8.27
CA TYR A 174 -12.36 7.55 6.82
C TYR A 174 -11.03 7.86 6.14
N VAL A 175 -10.16 8.69 6.75
CA VAL A 175 -8.87 9.04 6.15
C VAL A 175 -7.74 8.81 7.15
N GLY A 176 -6.74 8.07 6.76
CA GLY A 176 -5.57 7.75 7.59
C GLY A 176 -4.30 7.59 6.80
N LEU A 177 -3.27 7.07 7.48
CA LEU A 177 -1.94 6.85 6.96
C LEU A 177 -1.79 5.43 6.44
N ALA A 178 -1.24 5.25 5.26
CA ALA A 178 -0.56 4.02 4.84
C ALA A 178 0.95 4.26 4.96
N TYR A 179 1.64 3.35 5.63
CA TYR A 179 3.10 3.45 5.76
C TYR A 179 3.79 2.41 4.91
N ASP A 180 4.59 2.91 3.97
CA ASP A 180 5.54 2.12 3.20
C ASP A 180 6.93 2.26 3.80
N SER A 181 7.51 1.12 4.20
CA SER A 181 8.79 1.07 4.88
C SER A 181 9.97 1.29 3.97
N GLY A 182 9.88 0.89 2.72
CA GLY A 182 10.94 1.12 1.75
C GLY A 182 11.00 2.56 1.30
N HIS A 183 9.85 3.19 1.06
CA HIS A 183 9.77 4.64 0.83
C HIS A 183 10.35 5.42 2.01
N GLY A 184 10.01 4.99 3.25
CA GLY A 184 10.56 5.56 4.47
C GLY A 184 12.08 5.44 4.59
N ASN A 185 12.69 4.41 4.03
CA ASN A 185 14.12 4.12 4.10
C ASN A 185 14.96 4.72 2.95
N VAL A 186 14.35 5.16 1.85
CA VAL A 186 15.07 5.78 0.72
C VAL A 186 15.60 7.17 1.12
N GLY A 187 16.39 7.22 2.15
CA GLY A 187 17.40 8.21 2.54
C GLY A 187 17.06 9.66 2.33
N ASP A 188 15.83 10.03 2.18
CA ASP A 188 15.50 11.40 1.92
C ASP A 188 14.72 12.03 3.09
N ARG A 189 15.04 13.26 3.30
CA ARG A 189 14.39 14.25 4.16
C ARG A 189 12.85 14.34 3.98
N TRP A 190 12.30 13.55 3.09
CA TRP A 190 10.89 13.47 2.71
C TRP A 190 10.15 12.29 3.34
N THR A 191 10.84 11.42 4.04
CA THR A 191 10.28 10.20 4.56
C THR A 191 9.80 10.35 6.00
N PHE A 192 8.93 9.46 6.44
CA PHE A 192 8.42 9.42 7.80
C PHE A 192 9.49 9.05 8.83
N ASP A 193 10.55 8.38 8.39
CA ASP A 193 11.68 8.04 9.24
C ASP A 193 12.84 8.96 8.92
N PRO A 194 13.43 9.64 9.93
CA PRO A 194 14.64 10.41 9.71
C PRO A 194 15.75 9.46 9.25
N PRO A 195 16.51 9.80 8.22
CA PRO A 195 17.62 8.98 7.73
C PRO A 195 18.71 8.76 8.78
N HIS A 196 18.74 9.63 9.80
CA HIS A 196 19.63 9.52 10.94
C HIS A 196 18.83 9.72 12.23
N PRO A 197 18.84 8.76 13.16
CA PRO A 197 18.18 8.89 14.46
C PRO A 197 18.59 10.19 15.17
N GLY A 198 17.59 11.03 15.47
CA GLY A 198 17.81 12.32 16.12
C GLY A 198 17.87 13.54 15.18
N GLU A 199 17.85 13.34 13.87
CA GLU A 199 17.78 14.43 12.89
C GLU A 199 16.36 14.55 12.32
N GLY A 200 15.61 15.48 12.84
CA GLY A 200 14.24 15.77 12.41
C GLY A 200 13.15 14.98 13.13
N PRO A 201 11.90 15.30 12.89
CA PRO A 201 10.78 14.65 13.55
C PRO A 201 10.56 13.23 13.01
N ASP A 202 10.28 12.30 13.91
CA ASP A 202 9.79 10.97 13.58
C ASP A 202 8.30 11.05 13.24
N TYR A 203 8.00 11.14 11.97
CA TYR A 203 6.63 11.33 11.51
C TYR A 203 5.76 10.09 11.71
N LEU A 204 6.30 8.89 11.51
CA LEU A 204 5.56 7.66 11.78
C LEU A 204 5.20 7.55 13.27
N GLU A 205 6.16 7.79 14.17
CA GLU A 205 5.88 7.80 15.62
C GLU A 205 4.82 8.84 15.99
N LYS A 206 4.91 10.04 15.41
CA LYS A 206 3.93 11.10 15.62
C LYS A 206 2.53 10.72 15.15
N TRP A 207 2.41 10.07 14.00
CA TRP A 207 1.13 9.82 13.34
C TRP A 207 0.68 8.35 13.40
N LYS A 208 1.36 7.51 14.17
CA LYS A 208 0.99 6.09 14.33
C LYS A 208 -0.45 5.86 14.80
N HIS A 209 -1.06 6.85 15.45
CA HIS A 209 -2.47 6.82 15.85
C HIS A 209 -3.46 6.99 14.67
N ARG A 210 -2.94 7.30 13.46
CA ARG A 210 -3.70 7.39 12.20
C ARG A 210 -3.31 6.27 11.22
N LEU A 211 -2.44 5.32 11.63
CA LEU A 211 -1.96 4.25 10.77
C LEU A 211 -3.09 3.24 10.47
N GLN A 212 -3.39 3.05 9.18
CA GLN A 212 -4.49 2.21 8.71
C GLN A 212 -4.06 1.15 7.70
N ALA A 213 -2.92 1.32 7.03
CA ALA A 213 -2.37 0.34 6.10
C ALA A 213 -0.85 0.24 6.24
N LEU A 214 -0.29 -0.90 5.83
CA LEU A 214 1.14 -1.18 5.85
C LEU A 214 1.57 -1.77 4.51
N HIS A 215 2.63 -1.22 3.93
CA HIS A 215 3.39 -1.80 2.84
C HIS A 215 4.82 -2.03 3.33
N LEU A 216 5.06 -3.20 3.93
CA LEU A 216 6.37 -3.51 4.48
C LEU A 216 7.24 -4.25 3.46
N HIS A 217 8.36 -3.66 3.14
CA HIS A 217 9.41 -4.25 2.32
C HIS A 217 10.77 -3.65 2.69
N ASP A 218 11.84 -4.20 2.17
CA ASP A 218 13.20 -3.74 2.47
C ASP A 218 13.88 -3.16 1.22
N ASN A 219 14.88 -2.34 1.45
CA ASN A 219 15.80 -1.83 0.44
C ASN A 219 17.11 -1.37 1.10
N ASP A 220 18.06 -0.92 0.28
CA ASP A 220 19.38 -0.45 0.72
C ASP A 220 19.45 1.05 1.06
N GLY A 221 18.31 1.74 1.03
CA GLY A 221 18.22 3.20 1.20
C GLY A 221 18.59 4.01 -0.06
N GLN A 222 18.89 3.36 -1.18
CA GLN A 222 19.25 4.03 -2.44
C GLN A 222 18.11 4.04 -3.46
N GLY A 223 17.21 3.07 -3.36
CA GLY A 223 16.10 2.91 -4.29
C GLY A 223 14.95 2.13 -3.71
N ASP A 224 13.81 2.27 -4.36
CA ASP A 224 12.59 1.55 -4.03
C ASP A 224 12.64 0.14 -4.61
N LEU A 225 13.13 -0.83 -3.80
CA LEU A 225 13.48 -2.16 -4.28
C LEU A 225 12.42 -3.23 -4.03
N HIS A 226 11.44 -2.98 -3.19
CA HIS A 226 10.40 -3.95 -2.78
C HIS A 226 10.95 -5.34 -2.41
N GLN A 227 12.11 -5.39 -1.78
CA GLN A 227 12.73 -6.66 -1.36
C GLN A 227 12.06 -7.22 -0.11
N PRO A 228 12.05 -8.57 0.06
CA PRO A 228 11.64 -9.16 1.33
C PRO A 228 12.44 -8.63 2.52
N PRO A 229 11.85 -8.60 3.74
CA PRO A 229 12.54 -8.15 4.94
C PRO A 229 13.90 -8.81 5.16
N PHE A 230 14.85 -8.06 5.72
CA PHE A 230 16.24 -8.48 5.99
C PHE A 230 17.09 -8.69 4.72
N MET A 231 16.69 -8.17 3.58
CA MET A 231 17.53 -8.11 2.37
C MET A 231 18.20 -6.74 2.21
N GLY A 232 17.71 -5.72 2.88
CA GLY A 232 18.24 -4.36 2.89
C GLY A 232 18.78 -3.95 4.27
N ASN A 233 18.59 -2.68 4.62
CA ASN A 233 19.15 -2.07 5.83
C ASN A 233 18.12 -1.37 6.74
N ILE A 234 16.83 -1.62 6.58
CA ILE A 234 15.79 -1.07 7.45
C ILE A 234 15.99 -1.53 8.91
N ASP A 235 15.88 -0.59 9.85
CA ASP A 235 15.86 -0.89 11.29
C ASP A 235 14.51 -1.51 11.69
N TRP A 236 14.38 -2.80 11.45
CA TRP A 236 13.19 -3.57 11.79
C TRP A 236 12.91 -3.63 13.29
N GLU A 237 13.95 -3.51 14.13
CA GLU A 237 13.75 -3.51 15.57
C GLU A 237 13.00 -2.25 16.02
N ARG A 238 13.39 -1.10 15.52
CA ARG A 238 12.71 0.17 15.77
C ARG A 238 11.33 0.21 15.12
N LEU A 239 11.24 -0.10 13.82
CA LEU A 239 10.01 0.00 13.05
C LEU A 239 8.89 -0.88 13.61
N THR A 240 9.19 -2.13 13.95
CA THR A 240 8.20 -3.04 14.55
C THR A 240 7.69 -2.57 15.91
N GLY A 241 8.51 -1.82 16.66
CA GLY A 241 8.08 -1.19 17.93
C GLY A 241 7.03 -0.09 17.71
N ILE A 242 7.24 0.78 16.73
CA ILE A 242 6.30 1.84 16.38
C ILE A 242 4.98 1.25 15.87
N ILE A 243 5.06 0.31 14.94
CA ILE A 243 3.90 -0.38 14.35
C ILE A 243 3.08 -1.10 15.44
N ALA A 244 3.74 -1.80 16.35
CA ALA A 244 3.07 -2.52 17.44
C ALA A 244 2.22 -1.61 18.35
N GLY A 245 2.67 -0.38 18.57
CA GLY A 245 1.97 0.64 19.36
C GLY A 245 1.04 1.55 18.54
N SER A 246 0.73 1.21 17.31
CA SER A 246 -0.09 2.03 16.40
C SER A 246 -1.56 1.63 16.41
N SER A 247 -2.41 2.48 15.80
CA SER A 247 -3.82 2.17 15.55
C SER A 247 -4.07 1.10 14.48
N TYR A 248 -3.04 0.66 13.79
CA TYR A 248 -3.16 -0.37 12.74
C TYR A 248 -3.84 -1.65 13.24
N PHE A 249 -3.58 -2.03 14.48
CA PHE A 249 -4.13 -3.26 15.09
C PHE A 249 -5.44 -3.04 15.83
N GLU A 250 -6.03 -1.85 15.78
CA GLU A 250 -7.41 -1.68 16.19
C GLU A 250 -8.30 -2.58 15.30
N PRO A 251 -9.42 -3.11 15.86
CA PRO A 251 -10.28 -4.02 15.11
C PRO A 251 -10.66 -3.46 13.73
N GLY A 252 -10.52 -4.28 12.71
CA GLY A 252 -10.93 -3.97 11.36
C GLY A 252 -12.46 -3.88 11.24
N ARG A 253 -12.96 -3.72 10.01
CA ARG A 253 -14.39 -3.60 9.72
C ARG A 253 -15.21 -4.84 10.14
N ASP A 254 -14.58 -6.00 10.08
CA ASP A 254 -15.15 -7.30 10.46
C ASP A 254 -14.91 -7.65 11.94
N GLY A 255 -14.32 -6.75 12.72
CA GLY A 255 -13.93 -6.95 14.11
C GLY A 255 -12.67 -7.80 14.31
N SER A 256 -12.01 -8.22 13.23
CA SER A 256 -10.74 -8.97 13.32
C SER A 256 -9.54 -8.04 13.50
N VAL A 257 -8.47 -8.60 14.06
CA VAL A 257 -7.16 -7.94 14.09
C VAL A 257 -6.50 -8.14 12.72
N ARG A 258 -6.02 -7.05 12.12
CA ARG A 258 -5.39 -7.10 10.80
C ARG A 258 -4.08 -7.89 10.84
N PRO A 259 -3.75 -8.59 9.75
CA PRO A 259 -2.44 -9.21 9.57
C PRO A 259 -1.36 -8.13 9.41
N VAL A 260 -0.11 -8.48 9.63
CA VAL A 260 1.01 -7.64 9.15
C VAL A 260 1.08 -7.73 7.64
N SER A 261 1.08 -6.58 6.95
CA SER A 261 0.98 -6.53 5.48
C SER A 261 2.31 -6.12 4.84
N PHE A 262 2.66 -6.84 3.78
CA PHE A 262 3.91 -6.69 3.06
C PHE A 262 3.65 -6.40 1.58
N GLU A 263 4.49 -5.54 0.99
CA GLU A 263 4.51 -5.27 -0.43
C GLU A 263 5.88 -5.60 -1.00
N ILE A 264 6.03 -6.81 -1.51
CA ILE A 264 7.31 -7.37 -1.96
C ILE A 264 7.24 -7.78 -3.44
N GLN A 265 8.35 -7.67 -4.12
CA GLN A 265 8.48 -8.07 -5.52
C GLN A 265 9.71 -8.94 -5.75
N ILE A 266 9.59 -9.88 -6.70
CA ILE A 266 10.68 -10.80 -7.05
C ILE A 266 11.79 -10.12 -7.89
N HIS A 267 11.48 -9.00 -8.58
CA HIS A 267 12.30 -8.44 -9.66
C HIS A 267 13.73 -8.07 -9.27
N GLN A 268 13.95 -7.63 -8.04
CA GLN A 268 15.28 -7.23 -7.56
C GLN A 268 15.84 -8.22 -6.54
N THR A 269 15.63 -9.49 -6.81
CA THR A 269 16.09 -10.59 -5.95
C THR A 269 16.89 -11.61 -6.76
N PRO A 270 17.68 -12.48 -6.12
CA PRO A 270 18.42 -13.56 -6.80
C PRO A 270 17.53 -14.62 -7.49
N TYR A 271 16.22 -14.57 -7.25
CA TYR A 271 15.25 -15.50 -7.85
C TYR A 271 14.78 -15.04 -9.24
N TRP A 272 14.98 -13.75 -9.58
CA TRP A 272 14.57 -13.16 -10.84
C TRP A 272 15.60 -13.37 -11.94
N ASN A 273 15.14 -13.80 -13.12
CA ASN A 273 15.97 -13.81 -14.33
C ASN A 273 15.61 -12.58 -15.20
N PRO A 274 16.50 -11.57 -15.31
CA PRO A 274 16.20 -10.34 -16.07
C PRO A 274 16.11 -10.55 -17.58
N ASP A 275 16.56 -11.68 -18.11
CA ASP A 275 16.50 -12.02 -19.53
C ASP A 275 15.14 -12.60 -19.95
N LEU A 276 14.27 -12.92 -18.98
CA LEU A 276 12.94 -13.48 -19.21
C LEU A 276 11.84 -12.49 -18.87
N LYS A 277 10.72 -12.59 -19.60
CA LYS A 277 9.51 -11.87 -19.20
C LYS A 277 8.93 -12.44 -17.90
N ALA A 278 8.09 -11.68 -17.22
CA ALA A 278 7.43 -12.10 -15.99
C ALA A 278 6.65 -13.42 -16.17
N SER A 279 5.89 -13.55 -17.28
CA SER A 279 5.15 -14.77 -17.61
C SER A 279 6.02 -16.00 -17.91
N GLU A 280 7.30 -15.79 -18.24
CA GLU A 280 8.27 -16.83 -18.62
C GLU A 280 9.17 -17.25 -17.44
N GLN A 281 9.06 -16.58 -16.30
CA GLN A 281 9.85 -16.93 -15.11
C GLN A 281 9.55 -18.35 -14.65
N PRO A 282 10.60 -19.14 -14.31
CA PRO A 282 10.40 -20.51 -13.85
C PRO A 282 9.52 -20.58 -12.60
N GLU A 283 8.51 -21.41 -12.64
CA GLU A 283 7.58 -21.59 -11.50
C GLU A 283 8.32 -21.97 -10.21
N GLU A 284 9.32 -22.82 -10.30
CA GLU A 284 10.16 -23.22 -9.18
C GLU A 284 10.83 -22.01 -8.50
N LYS A 285 11.35 -21.06 -9.28
CA LYS A 285 11.99 -19.85 -8.75
C LYS A 285 11.00 -18.91 -8.06
N ILE A 286 9.78 -18.79 -8.60
CA ILE A 286 8.71 -18.03 -7.96
C ILE A 286 8.33 -18.68 -6.62
N ARG A 287 8.21 -20.02 -6.57
CA ARG A 287 7.89 -20.76 -5.34
C ARG A 287 9.01 -20.68 -4.30
N GLU A 288 10.27 -20.81 -4.71
CA GLU A 288 11.44 -20.61 -3.84
C GLU A 288 11.44 -19.20 -3.23
N PHE A 289 11.21 -18.18 -4.06
CA PHE A 289 11.09 -16.79 -3.62
C PHE A 289 9.98 -16.62 -2.57
N LEU A 290 8.78 -17.11 -2.85
CA LEU A 290 7.64 -16.94 -1.95
C LEU A 290 7.83 -17.68 -0.62
N ALA A 291 8.49 -18.84 -0.62
CA ALA A 291 8.81 -19.57 0.61
C ALA A 291 9.84 -18.81 1.48
N ASP A 292 10.91 -18.27 0.87
CA ASP A 292 11.89 -17.42 1.58
C ASP A 292 11.23 -16.13 2.09
N ALA A 293 10.46 -15.46 1.24
CA ALA A 293 9.74 -14.24 1.61
C ALA A 293 8.77 -14.48 2.78
N HIS A 294 7.97 -15.55 2.73
CA HIS A 294 7.05 -15.90 3.82
C HIS A 294 7.80 -16.09 5.15
N SER A 295 8.93 -16.83 5.16
CA SER A 295 9.75 -17.02 6.35
C SER A 295 10.25 -15.72 6.96
N ARG A 296 10.68 -14.77 6.12
CA ARG A 296 11.13 -13.43 6.54
C ARG A 296 9.98 -12.57 7.06
N CYS A 297 8.85 -12.56 6.37
CA CYS A 297 7.64 -11.85 6.78
C CYS A 297 7.12 -12.40 8.14
N GLU A 298 7.16 -13.70 8.32
CA GLU A 298 6.77 -14.33 9.59
C GLU A 298 7.67 -13.90 10.75
N LYS A 299 8.97 -13.68 10.52
CA LYS A 299 9.88 -13.15 11.53
C LYS A 299 9.48 -11.73 11.96
N ILE A 300 9.15 -10.85 11.01
CA ILE A 300 8.62 -9.50 11.31
C ILE A 300 7.31 -9.59 12.08
N SER A 301 6.36 -10.43 11.63
CA SER A 301 5.09 -10.62 12.31
C SER A 301 5.28 -11.06 13.77
N ARG A 302 6.25 -11.95 14.05
CA ARG A 302 6.61 -12.33 15.42
C ARG A 302 7.20 -11.17 16.22
N MET A 303 8.08 -10.34 15.63
CA MET A 303 8.66 -9.15 16.27
C MET A 303 7.56 -8.14 16.67
N VAL A 304 6.65 -7.85 15.75
CA VAL A 304 5.50 -6.98 16.04
C VAL A 304 4.64 -7.56 17.17
N ASN A 305 4.30 -8.85 17.10
CA ASN A 305 3.46 -9.48 18.11
C ASN A 305 4.10 -9.47 19.50
N ALA A 306 5.40 -9.66 19.60
CA ALA A 306 6.14 -9.62 20.87
C ALA A 306 6.15 -8.23 21.52
N LYS A 307 5.93 -7.16 20.74
CA LYS A 307 5.94 -5.76 21.21
C LYS A 307 4.54 -5.18 21.46
N ARG A 308 3.49 -5.92 21.16
CA ARG A 308 2.09 -5.51 21.38
C ARG A 308 1.57 -5.76 22.80
N THR A 309 2.39 -6.35 23.63
CA THR A 309 2.06 -6.57 25.06
C THR A 309 2.43 -5.35 25.85
#